data_2f0ef5f525f5f6a61921a796efbf6e0c
#
_entry.id   2f0ef5f525f5f6a61921a796efbf6e0c
#
_cell.length_a   1.000
_cell.length_b   1.000
_cell.length_c   1.000
_cell.angle_alpha   90.00
_cell.angle_beta   90.00
_cell.angle_gamma   90.00
#
_symmetry.space_group_name_H-M   'P 1'
#
loop_
_entity.id
_entity.type
_entity.pdbx_description
1 polymer ?
#
loop_
_entity_poly.entity_id
_entity_poly.type
_entity_poly.pdbx_seq_one_letter_code
_entity_poly.pdbx_strand_id
1 'polypeptide(L)'
;MNPYDETNTRFIAQLAKLCEDRGHAASLRRYWSDTTRHQALPILGRLGAIGDERTSTVAALYAVHPNHAEGSGIGRAAFNLGERSKDGDHPYDRHFRRLLACNDLDDLAPQLHRLVKRLSREGIPLDYAKLLKELRFWSTGHAESVKTSWAKEFWQAPADLPTP
;
A
#
# COMPACT_ATOMS: atom_id res chain seq x y z
N MET A 1 -16.20 9.00 13.40
CA MET A 1 -15.42 8.55 12.23
C MET A 1 -15.62 9.52 11.08
N ASN A 2 -14.55 9.91 10.41
CA ASN A 2 -14.59 10.82 9.27
C ASN A 2 -15.32 10.14 8.10
N PRO A 3 -16.21 10.85 7.35
CA PRO A 3 -16.87 10.28 6.18
C PRO A 3 -15.92 9.69 5.14
N TYR A 4 -14.72 10.26 5.00
CA TYR A 4 -13.69 9.73 4.11
C TYR A 4 -13.18 8.37 4.57
N ASP A 5 -13.06 8.16 5.87
CA ASP A 5 -12.59 6.88 6.42
C ASP A 5 -13.62 5.78 6.15
N GLU A 6 -14.91 6.10 6.29
CA GLU A 6 -15.99 5.16 5.96
C GLU A 6 -15.99 4.80 4.47
N THR A 7 -15.81 5.79 3.61
CA THR A 7 -15.74 5.58 2.16
C THR A 7 -14.56 4.68 1.79
N ASN A 8 -13.39 4.93 2.38
CA ASN A 8 -12.19 4.14 2.12
C ASN A 8 -12.37 2.71 2.62
N THR A 9 -12.93 2.53 3.83
CA THR A 9 -13.20 1.19 4.38
C THR A 9 -14.18 0.42 3.50
N ARG A 10 -15.22 1.09 3.02
CA ARG A 10 -16.22 0.49 2.13
C ARG A 10 -15.59 0.08 0.80
N PHE A 11 -14.71 0.92 0.26
CA PHE A 11 -13.98 0.61 -0.97
C PHE A 11 -13.13 -0.66 -0.80
N ILE A 12 -12.39 -0.77 0.30
CA ILE A 12 -11.57 -1.94 0.57
C ILE A 12 -12.43 -3.20 0.73
N ALA A 13 -13.58 -3.09 1.38
CA ALA A 13 -14.51 -4.22 1.51
C ALA A 13 -15.04 -4.68 0.15
N GLN A 14 -15.38 -3.75 -0.73
CA GLN A 14 -15.84 -4.05 -2.08
C GLN A 14 -14.71 -4.70 -2.90
N LEU A 15 -13.50 -4.19 -2.78
CA LEU A 15 -12.31 -4.73 -3.42
C LEU A 15 -12.03 -6.16 -2.96
N ALA A 16 -12.12 -6.41 -1.66
CA ALA A 16 -11.92 -7.74 -1.10
C ALA A 16 -12.93 -8.75 -1.68
N LYS A 17 -14.17 -8.32 -1.79
CA LYS A 17 -15.22 -9.17 -2.36
C LYS A 17 -14.97 -9.48 -3.82
N LEU A 18 -14.58 -8.49 -4.62
CA LEU A 18 -14.23 -8.70 -6.03
C LEU A 18 -13.05 -9.65 -6.21
N CYS A 19 -12.04 -9.53 -5.35
CA CYS A 19 -10.83 -10.34 -5.42
C CYS A 19 -11.01 -11.78 -4.91
N GLU A 20 -12.17 -12.13 -4.37
CA GLU A 20 -12.51 -13.54 -4.10
C GLU A 20 -12.54 -14.33 -5.40
N ASP A 21 -12.86 -13.70 -6.51
CA ASP A 21 -12.73 -14.28 -7.84
C ASP A 21 -11.28 -14.17 -8.31
N ARG A 22 -10.64 -15.32 -8.55
CA ARG A 22 -9.23 -15.38 -8.95
C ARG A 22 -8.95 -14.67 -10.27
N GLY A 23 -9.91 -14.69 -11.18
CA GLY A 23 -9.79 -14.00 -12.46
C GLY A 23 -9.77 -12.50 -12.29
N HIS A 24 -10.60 -11.97 -11.39
CA HIS A 24 -10.63 -10.54 -11.09
C HIS A 24 -9.32 -10.08 -10.46
N ALA A 25 -8.80 -10.83 -9.50
CA ALA A 25 -7.52 -10.52 -8.86
C ALA A 25 -6.38 -10.57 -9.89
N ALA A 26 -6.37 -11.58 -10.76
CA ALA A 26 -5.37 -11.68 -11.81
C ALA A 26 -5.41 -10.50 -12.77
N SER A 27 -6.61 -10.04 -13.14
CA SER A 27 -6.78 -8.86 -14.00
C SER A 27 -6.21 -7.60 -13.34
N LEU A 28 -6.46 -7.39 -12.06
CA LEU A 28 -5.92 -6.25 -11.33
C LEU A 28 -4.39 -6.29 -11.25
N ARG A 29 -3.79 -7.46 -11.06
CA ARG A 29 -2.32 -7.58 -11.01
C ARG A 29 -1.66 -7.18 -12.31
N ARG A 30 -2.35 -7.26 -13.45
CA ARG A 30 -1.82 -6.85 -14.75
C ARG A 30 -1.64 -5.34 -14.86
N TYR A 31 -2.19 -4.57 -13.92
CA TYR A 31 -1.96 -3.13 -13.82
C TYR A 31 -0.47 -2.76 -13.74
N TRP A 32 0.36 -3.65 -13.17
CA TRP A 32 1.76 -3.35 -12.90
C TRP A 32 2.70 -3.48 -14.12
N SER A 33 2.17 -3.87 -15.26
CA SER A 33 2.93 -3.89 -16.51
C SER A 33 2.28 -2.97 -17.53
N ASP A 34 3.07 -2.10 -18.16
CA ASP A 34 2.57 -1.16 -19.16
C ASP A 34 1.87 -1.87 -20.32
N THR A 35 2.36 -3.04 -20.72
CA THR A 35 1.80 -3.79 -21.83
C THR A 35 0.46 -4.47 -21.51
N THR A 36 0.18 -4.73 -20.23
CA THR A 36 -1.04 -5.43 -19.80
C THR A 36 -1.96 -4.59 -18.93
N ARG A 37 -1.60 -3.37 -18.62
CA ARG A 37 -2.36 -2.49 -17.70
C ARG A 37 -3.82 -2.34 -18.11
N HIS A 38 -4.09 -2.27 -19.42
CA HIS A 38 -5.46 -2.13 -19.94
C HIS A 38 -6.35 -3.31 -19.54
N GLN A 39 -5.78 -4.47 -19.24
CA GLN A 39 -6.55 -5.66 -18.83
C GLN A 39 -7.13 -5.51 -17.42
N ALA A 40 -6.64 -4.57 -16.62
CA ALA A 40 -7.20 -4.26 -15.31
C ALA A 40 -8.45 -3.37 -15.39
N LEU A 41 -8.66 -2.67 -16.52
CA LEU A 41 -9.72 -1.66 -16.64
C LEU A 41 -11.13 -2.19 -16.37
N PRO A 42 -11.54 -3.39 -16.85
CA PRO A 42 -12.89 -3.87 -16.54
C PRO A 42 -13.17 -4.01 -15.04
N ILE A 43 -12.17 -4.44 -14.27
CA ILE A 43 -12.33 -4.61 -12.82
C ILE A 43 -12.25 -3.25 -12.12
N LEU A 44 -11.34 -2.38 -12.56
CA LEU A 44 -11.28 -1.01 -12.05
C LEU A 44 -12.58 -0.26 -12.32
N GLY A 45 -13.23 -0.53 -13.45
CA GLY A 45 -14.54 0.04 -13.77
C GLY A 45 -15.61 -0.35 -12.78
N ARG A 46 -15.63 -1.61 -12.36
CA ARG A 46 -16.56 -2.10 -11.33
C ARG A 46 -16.35 -1.42 -9.98
N LEU A 47 -15.12 -1.00 -9.71
CA LEU A 47 -14.76 -0.31 -8.47
C LEU A 47 -14.93 1.21 -8.55
N GLY A 48 -15.29 1.73 -9.72
CA GLY A 48 -15.35 3.17 -9.94
C GLY A 48 -14.00 3.85 -9.90
N ALA A 49 -12.93 3.12 -10.24
CA ALA A 49 -11.55 3.55 -10.05
C ALA A 49 -10.85 3.99 -11.35
N ILE A 50 -11.52 3.86 -12.51
CA ILE A 50 -10.92 4.27 -13.79
C ILE A 50 -10.68 5.78 -13.77
N GLY A 51 -9.45 6.17 -14.09
CA GLY A 51 -9.07 7.59 -14.10
C GLY A 51 -8.64 8.14 -12.74
N ASP A 52 -8.80 7.37 -11.67
CA ASP A 52 -8.29 7.72 -10.35
C ASP A 52 -7.05 6.85 -10.06
N GLU A 53 -5.88 7.44 -10.25
CA GLU A 53 -4.62 6.74 -10.13
C GLU A 53 -4.37 6.21 -8.71
N ARG A 54 -4.81 6.95 -7.70
CA ARG A 54 -4.63 6.56 -6.29
C ARG A 54 -5.43 5.31 -5.96
N THR A 55 -6.69 5.31 -6.35
CA THR A 55 -7.60 4.19 -6.12
C THR A 55 -7.17 2.97 -6.92
N SER A 56 -6.77 3.18 -8.18
CA SER A 56 -6.27 2.11 -9.05
C SER A 56 -5.00 1.47 -8.48
N THR A 57 -4.07 2.29 -7.98
CA THR A 57 -2.84 1.82 -7.36
C THR A 57 -3.15 0.94 -6.16
N VAL A 58 -4.03 1.38 -5.26
CA VAL A 58 -4.40 0.62 -4.07
C VAL A 58 -5.08 -0.70 -4.44
N ALA A 59 -5.98 -0.67 -5.42
CA ALA A 59 -6.65 -1.90 -5.89
C ALA A 59 -5.64 -2.91 -6.43
N ALA A 60 -4.68 -2.44 -7.23
CA ALA A 60 -3.65 -3.31 -7.81
C ALA A 60 -2.67 -3.84 -6.77
N LEU A 61 -2.36 -3.05 -5.74
CA LEU A 61 -1.53 -3.51 -4.61
C LEU A 61 -2.25 -4.60 -3.82
N TYR A 62 -3.52 -4.38 -3.52
CA TYR A 62 -4.34 -5.37 -2.80
C TYR A 62 -4.37 -6.70 -3.53
N ALA A 63 -4.51 -6.67 -4.86
CA ALA A 63 -4.55 -7.89 -5.66
C ALA A 63 -3.24 -8.70 -5.58
N VAL A 64 -2.10 -8.02 -5.38
CA VAL A 64 -0.80 -8.68 -5.18
C VAL A 64 -0.73 -9.34 -3.80
N HIS A 65 -1.34 -8.70 -2.80
CA HIS A 65 -1.25 -9.14 -1.40
C HIS A 65 -2.57 -8.87 -0.67
N PRO A 66 -3.58 -9.73 -0.84
CA PRO A 66 -4.92 -9.52 -0.28
C PRO A 66 -4.97 -9.84 1.21
N ASN A 67 -4.15 -9.17 2.00
CA ASN A 67 -4.05 -9.35 3.44
C ASN A 67 -4.14 -7.97 4.09
N HIS A 68 -5.37 -7.57 4.38
CA HIS A 68 -5.67 -6.26 4.96
C HIS A 68 -5.80 -6.38 6.48
N ALA A 69 -5.15 -5.48 7.21
CA ALA A 69 -5.33 -5.38 8.66
C ALA A 69 -5.27 -3.92 9.08
N GLU A 70 -6.29 -3.48 9.78
CA GLU A 70 -6.37 -2.13 10.32
C GLU A 70 -5.18 -1.86 11.24
N GLY A 71 -4.57 -0.69 11.09
CA GLY A 71 -3.44 -0.26 11.91
C GLY A 71 -2.07 -0.66 11.39
N SER A 72 -1.98 -1.56 10.41
CA SER A 72 -0.70 -1.95 9.80
C SER A 72 -0.38 -1.01 8.64
N GLY A 73 0.06 0.21 8.95
CA GLY A 73 0.43 1.21 7.97
C GLY A 73 1.74 0.89 7.26
N ILE A 74 2.11 1.72 6.30
CA ILE A 74 3.30 1.52 5.44
C ILE A 74 4.58 1.43 6.28
N GLY A 75 4.81 2.38 7.17
CA GLY A 75 6.04 2.39 7.97
C GLY A 75 6.11 1.22 8.94
N ARG A 76 4.98 0.91 9.58
CA ARG A 76 4.90 -0.20 10.51
C ARG A 76 5.07 -1.55 9.82
N ALA A 77 4.41 -1.74 8.68
CA ALA A 77 4.54 -2.97 7.91
C ALA A 77 5.99 -3.18 7.46
N ALA A 78 6.61 -2.13 6.93
CA ALA A 78 8.01 -2.18 6.52
C ALA A 78 8.94 -2.48 7.70
N PHE A 79 8.64 -1.91 8.87
CA PHE A 79 9.41 -2.19 10.10
C PHE A 79 9.37 -3.67 10.48
N ASN A 80 8.24 -4.33 10.23
CA ASN A 80 8.06 -5.74 10.55
C ASN A 80 8.72 -6.69 9.54
N LEU A 81 9.35 -6.16 8.48
CA LEU A 81 10.08 -6.98 7.51
C LEU A 81 11.44 -7.41 8.06
N GLY A 82 11.65 -8.73 8.11
CA GLY A 82 12.93 -9.31 8.48
C GLY A 82 13.37 -9.07 9.91
N GLU A 83 14.48 -9.68 10.27
CA GLU A 83 15.11 -9.48 11.57
C GLU A 83 16.16 -8.37 11.45
N ARG A 84 16.25 -7.53 12.49
CA ARG A 84 17.28 -6.50 12.54
C ARG A 84 18.66 -7.16 12.55
N SER A 85 19.56 -6.64 11.73
CA SER A 85 20.95 -7.04 11.79
C SER A 85 21.54 -6.61 13.14
N LYS A 86 22.58 -7.31 13.60
CA LYS A 86 23.26 -6.99 14.84
C LYS A 86 23.91 -5.59 14.81
N ASP A 87 24.08 -5.03 13.62
CA ASP A 87 24.71 -3.72 13.43
C ASP A 87 23.72 -2.55 13.47
N GLY A 88 22.46 -2.82 13.79
CA GLY A 88 21.44 -1.80 14.03
C GLY A 88 20.67 -1.32 12.82
N ASP A 89 21.13 -1.61 11.61
CA ASP A 89 20.42 -1.19 10.40
C ASP A 89 19.33 -2.18 10.05
N HIS A 90 18.14 -1.65 9.78
CA HIS A 90 17.01 -2.47 9.37
C HIS A 90 17.25 -3.02 7.95
N PRO A 91 16.92 -4.30 7.68
CA PRO A 91 17.12 -4.88 6.34
C PRO A 91 16.44 -4.11 5.21
N TYR A 92 15.32 -3.44 5.49
CA TYR A 92 14.57 -2.68 4.49
C TYR A 92 14.96 -1.19 4.45
N ASP A 93 15.92 -0.75 5.24
CA ASP A 93 16.27 0.68 5.40
C ASP A 93 16.55 1.36 4.07
N ARG A 94 17.40 0.77 3.23
CA ARG A 94 17.76 1.34 1.92
C ARG A 94 16.54 1.51 1.02
N HIS A 95 15.70 0.50 0.94
CA HIS A 95 14.50 0.54 0.11
C HIS A 95 13.49 1.55 0.64
N PHE A 96 13.37 1.64 1.97
CA PHE A 96 12.45 2.58 2.60
C PHE A 96 12.86 4.02 2.35
N ARG A 97 14.16 4.30 2.37
CA ARG A 97 14.67 5.63 2.01
C ARG A 97 14.35 6.00 0.57
N ARG A 98 14.45 5.05 -0.35
CA ARG A 98 14.08 5.28 -1.75
C ARG A 98 12.58 5.58 -1.90
N LEU A 99 11.75 4.87 -1.14
CA LEU A 99 10.31 5.10 -1.13
C LEU A 99 10.02 6.53 -0.66
N LEU A 100 10.64 6.99 0.41
CA LEU A 100 10.44 8.33 0.94
C LEU A 100 11.03 9.42 0.05
N ALA A 101 11.96 9.09 -0.84
CA ALA A 101 12.54 10.07 -1.78
C ALA A 101 11.63 10.37 -2.95
N CYS A 102 10.56 9.61 -3.15
CA CYS A 102 9.60 9.84 -4.24
C CYS A 102 8.79 11.11 -4.00
N ASN A 103 8.54 11.87 -5.07
CA ASN A 103 7.78 13.13 -4.97
C ASN A 103 6.36 13.01 -5.52
N ASP A 104 6.16 12.20 -6.55
CA ASP A 104 4.85 12.02 -7.17
C ASP A 104 4.43 10.54 -7.13
N LEU A 105 3.16 10.31 -7.48
CA LEU A 105 2.59 8.97 -7.43
C LEU A 105 3.20 8.03 -8.49
N ASP A 106 3.62 8.56 -9.64
CA ASP A 106 4.24 7.76 -10.68
C ASP A 106 5.55 7.12 -10.18
N ASP A 107 6.33 7.86 -9.39
CA ASP A 107 7.55 7.35 -8.79
C ASP A 107 7.27 6.47 -7.58
N LEU A 108 6.27 6.84 -6.79
CA LEU A 108 5.93 6.15 -5.55
C LEU A 108 5.31 4.77 -5.79
N ALA A 109 4.43 4.64 -6.77
CA ALA A 109 3.69 3.40 -7.02
C ALA A 109 4.60 2.19 -7.24
N PRO A 110 5.67 2.26 -8.05
CA PRO A 110 6.60 1.13 -8.19
C PRO A 110 7.28 0.76 -6.87
N GLN A 111 7.60 1.73 -6.03
CA GLN A 111 8.22 1.47 -4.73
C GLN A 111 7.24 0.80 -3.77
N LEU A 112 5.98 1.22 -3.78
CA LEU A 112 4.93 0.57 -3.01
C LEU A 112 4.70 -0.87 -3.49
N HIS A 113 4.71 -1.09 -4.80
CA HIS A 113 4.57 -2.42 -5.37
C HIS A 113 5.69 -3.35 -4.90
N ARG A 114 6.92 -2.85 -4.89
CA ARG A 114 8.09 -3.59 -4.38
C ARG A 114 7.92 -3.96 -2.91
N LEU A 115 7.48 -3.00 -2.10
CA LEU A 115 7.22 -3.22 -0.68
C LEU A 115 6.14 -4.28 -0.47
N VAL A 116 5.02 -4.15 -1.17
CA VAL A 116 3.88 -5.06 -1.02
C VAL A 116 4.25 -6.49 -1.42
N LYS A 117 5.08 -6.66 -2.45
CA LYS A 117 5.58 -7.99 -2.81
C LYS A 117 6.41 -8.62 -1.67
N ARG A 118 7.21 -7.81 -0.97
CA ARG A 118 7.96 -8.29 0.19
C ARG A 118 7.02 -8.64 1.35
N LEU A 119 6.03 -7.80 1.61
CA LEU A 119 5.03 -8.08 2.64
C LEU A 119 4.29 -9.39 2.37
N SER A 120 3.97 -9.63 1.09
CA SER A 120 3.30 -10.86 0.67
C SER A 120 4.14 -12.10 0.98
N ARG A 121 5.44 -12.05 0.70
CA ARG A 121 6.34 -13.18 0.96
C ARG A 121 6.45 -13.51 2.45
N GLU A 122 6.40 -12.50 3.30
CA GLU A 122 6.56 -12.67 4.74
C GLU A 122 5.24 -12.72 5.50
N GLY A 123 4.11 -12.61 4.80
CA GLY A 123 2.79 -12.71 5.41
C GLY A 123 2.41 -11.54 6.29
N ILE A 124 2.99 -10.36 6.06
CA ILE A 124 2.75 -9.16 6.86
C ILE A 124 1.58 -8.39 6.25
N PRO A 125 0.50 -8.14 7.00
CA PRO A 125 -0.65 -7.41 6.47
C PRO A 125 -0.37 -5.92 6.26
N LEU A 126 -1.22 -5.28 5.48
CA LEU A 126 -1.16 -3.84 5.22
C LEU A 126 -2.55 -3.23 5.38
N ASP A 127 -2.62 -2.04 5.96
CA ASP A 127 -3.85 -1.27 6.06
C ASP A 127 -4.08 -0.49 4.76
N TYR A 128 -4.80 -1.07 3.82
CA TYR A 128 -5.04 -0.47 2.51
C TYR A 128 -5.97 0.74 2.58
N ALA A 129 -6.89 0.79 3.53
CA ALA A 129 -7.76 1.95 3.72
C ALA A 129 -6.95 3.16 4.17
N LYS A 130 -6.03 2.96 5.10
CA LYS A 130 -5.11 3.99 5.55
C LYS A 130 -4.20 4.45 4.40
N LEU A 131 -3.69 3.52 3.60
CA LEU A 131 -2.86 3.86 2.45
C LEU A 131 -3.63 4.72 1.44
N LEU A 132 -4.87 4.38 1.14
CA LEU A 132 -5.68 5.17 0.21
C LEU A 132 -5.86 6.60 0.72
N LYS A 133 -6.13 6.78 2.00
CA LYS A 133 -6.22 8.09 2.64
C LYS A 133 -4.91 8.86 2.50
N GLU A 134 -3.80 8.21 2.77
CA GLU A 134 -2.47 8.82 2.70
C GLU A 134 -2.10 9.22 1.27
N LEU A 135 -2.44 8.41 0.27
CA LEU A 135 -2.21 8.77 -1.12
C LEU A 135 -3.04 9.98 -1.57
N ARG A 136 -4.24 10.14 -1.04
CA ARG A 136 -5.05 11.33 -1.28
C ARG A 136 -4.42 12.58 -0.69
N PHE A 137 -3.91 12.51 0.53
CA PHE A 137 -3.17 13.61 1.15
C PHE A 137 -1.89 13.92 0.37
N TRP A 138 -1.18 12.89 -0.06
CA TRP A 138 0.03 13.04 -0.89
C TRP A 138 -0.26 13.88 -2.12
N SER A 139 -1.35 13.56 -2.83
CA SER A 139 -1.71 14.21 -4.09
C SER A 139 -2.24 15.64 -3.91
N THR A 140 -2.66 16.01 -2.70
CA THR A 140 -3.21 17.34 -2.41
C THR A 140 -2.22 18.27 -1.71
N GLY A 141 -0.91 17.99 -1.84
CA GLY A 141 0.14 18.87 -1.30
C GLY A 141 0.60 18.54 0.11
N HIS A 142 0.20 17.40 0.66
CA HIS A 142 0.57 16.98 2.01
C HIS A 142 1.54 15.79 2.03
N ALA A 143 2.33 15.63 0.95
CA ALA A 143 3.28 14.53 0.84
C ALA A 143 4.28 14.51 1.99
N GLU A 144 4.79 15.66 2.40
CA GLU A 144 5.76 15.74 3.50
C GLU A 144 5.17 15.26 4.83
N SER A 145 3.90 15.56 5.09
CA SER A 145 3.22 15.08 6.29
C SER A 145 3.10 13.56 6.29
N VAL A 146 2.76 12.97 5.14
CA VAL A 146 2.66 11.51 5.00
C VAL A 146 4.04 10.87 5.17
N LYS A 147 5.07 11.41 4.52
CA LYS A 147 6.45 10.93 4.64
C LYS A 147 6.93 10.94 6.10
N THR A 148 6.63 12.02 6.81
CA THR A 148 6.99 12.16 8.23
C THR A 148 6.33 11.08 9.07
N SER A 149 5.05 10.82 8.83
CA SER A 149 4.31 9.77 9.53
C SER A 149 4.92 8.39 9.27
N TRP A 150 5.21 8.08 8.01
CA TRP A 150 5.83 6.80 7.63
C TRP A 150 7.22 6.64 8.24
N ALA A 151 8.01 7.74 8.25
CA ALA A 151 9.36 7.74 8.84
C ALA A 151 9.32 7.45 10.34
N LYS A 152 8.37 8.06 11.07
CA LYS A 152 8.20 7.80 12.50
C LYS A 152 7.82 6.36 12.76
N GLU A 153 6.92 5.79 11.97
CA GLU A 153 6.50 4.39 12.12
C GLU A 153 7.66 3.43 11.90
N PHE A 154 8.59 3.77 11.01
CA PHE A 154 9.71 2.90 10.65
C PHE A 154 10.92 3.08 11.55
N TRP A 155 11.36 4.33 11.79
CA TRP A 155 12.60 4.61 12.54
C TRP A 155 12.40 4.91 14.02
N GLN A 156 11.17 5.25 14.43
CA GLN A 156 10.84 5.53 15.83
C GLN A 156 9.86 4.52 16.42
N ALA A 157 9.69 3.38 15.76
CA ALA A 157 8.80 2.34 16.26
C ALA A 157 9.28 1.88 17.65
N PRO A 158 8.42 1.92 18.69
CA PRO A 158 8.81 1.40 20.00
C PRO A 158 9.09 -0.10 19.93
N ALA A 159 10.13 -0.57 20.65
CA ALA A 159 10.52 -1.96 20.64
C ALA A 159 9.44 -2.90 21.20
N ASP A 160 8.49 -2.34 21.95
CA ASP A 160 7.40 -3.07 22.61
C ASP A 160 6.05 -2.91 21.92
N LEU A 161 6.02 -2.39 20.69
CA LEU A 161 4.77 -2.33 19.93
C LEU A 161 4.24 -3.76 19.71
N PRO A 162 2.98 -4.01 20.07
CA PRO A 162 2.41 -5.34 19.81
C PRO A 162 2.40 -5.60 18.31
N THR A 163 2.90 -6.78 17.94
CA THR A 163 2.80 -7.25 16.56
C THR A 163 1.31 -7.47 16.23
N PRO A 164 0.82 -6.93 15.13
CA PRO A 164 -0.56 -7.17 14.72
C PRO A 164 -0.80 -8.64 14.38
#